data_dfd73549f013d45d468353d16c5be5ae
#
_entry.id   dfd73549f013d45d468353d16c5be5ae
#
_cell.length_a   1.000
_cell.length_b   1.000
_cell.length_c   1.000
_cell.angle_alpha   90.00
_cell.angle_beta   90.00
_cell.angle_gamma   90.00
#
_symmetry.space_group_name_H-M   'P 1'
#
loop_
_entity.id
_entity.type
_entity.pdbx_description
1 polymer ?
#
loop_
_entity_poly.entity_id
_entity_poly.type
_entity_poly.pdbx_seq_one_letter_code
_entity_poly.pdbx_strand_id
1 'polypeptide(L)'
;MAVALGLGGACLAGCSSDSNGQPGVALITKTSTNPYFVTMQNGAEQAAKKDGINLTVASGKTDGDEASQITAIENAIARGDKGILITPNGPGVNAAIKKARDAGLYVIALDTAPDPANTVDITFATNNFRAGELIGQWAAKMLAGKPAVIALVDLYSDKVISVDYNRDQGFLQGMGIALNDPKKNGDEAPTGRYSGGQYTIVCNQPSQGAEDGGRTAMENCLSKNPDINLVYTINEPAASGASNALKAAGKQATIVSVDGGCDPGMKLVQSGVIGATSQQYPLKMASLGVDAISEYIKNGTKHAVTPGLDYFDTGVNLVTDQPQAGVPSITAAEGLKQCRGGQS
;
A
#
# COMPACT_ATOMS: atom_id res chain seq x y z
N MET A 1 -26.59 35.43 -69.48
CA MET A 1 -25.41 34.67 -69.01
C MET A 1 -25.36 34.79 -67.52
N ALA A 2 -25.77 33.73 -66.80
CA ALA A 2 -25.77 33.66 -65.37
C ALA A 2 -24.70 32.64 -64.94
N VAL A 3 -23.71 33.06 -64.14
CA VAL A 3 -22.65 32.21 -63.57
C VAL A 3 -23.08 31.86 -62.19
N ALA A 4 -23.32 30.56 -61.94
CA ALA A 4 -23.56 30.02 -60.56
C ALA A 4 -22.23 29.62 -59.94
N LEU A 5 -21.87 30.25 -58.79
CA LEU A 5 -20.78 29.79 -57.90
C LEU A 5 -21.32 28.72 -56.96
N GLY A 6 -20.78 27.48 -57.09
CA GLY A 6 -21.00 26.42 -56.15
C GLY A 6 -20.06 26.56 -54.94
N LEU A 7 -20.62 26.68 -53.71
CA LEU A 7 -19.90 26.53 -52.46
C LEU A 7 -19.71 25.03 -52.16
N GLY A 8 -18.48 24.54 -52.27
CA GLY A 8 -18.10 23.25 -51.78
C GLY A 8 -17.95 23.24 -50.22
N GLY A 9 -18.86 22.57 -49.52
CA GLY A 9 -18.75 22.30 -48.11
C GLY A 9 -17.70 21.22 -47.84
N ALA A 10 -16.60 21.59 -47.20
CA ALA A 10 -15.63 20.64 -46.68
C ALA A 10 -16.18 20.02 -45.36
N CYS A 11 -16.62 18.77 -45.40
CA CYS A 11 -16.88 17.97 -44.22
C CYS A 11 -15.54 17.67 -43.56
N LEU A 12 -15.26 18.33 -42.43
CA LEU A 12 -14.26 17.90 -41.48
C LEU A 12 -14.76 16.59 -40.85
N ALA A 13 -14.31 15.46 -41.37
CA ALA A 13 -14.44 14.16 -40.73
C ALA A 13 -13.56 14.22 -39.43
N GLY A 14 -14.18 14.51 -38.31
CA GLY A 14 -13.56 14.31 -37.00
C GLY A 14 -13.25 12.83 -36.87
N CYS A 15 -11.98 12.51 -36.72
CA CYS A 15 -11.56 11.19 -36.25
C CYS A 15 -12.06 11.01 -34.81
N SER A 16 -13.27 10.47 -34.66
CA SER A 16 -13.70 9.86 -33.42
C SER A 16 -12.89 8.60 -33.28
N SER A 17 -11.94 8.59 -32.30
CA SER A 17 -11.38 7.37 -31.81
C SER A 17 -12.52 6.51 -31.26
N ASP A 18 -12.73 5.35 -31.90
CA ASP A 18 -13.66 4.32 -31.45
C ASP A 18 -13.24 3.79 -30.05
N SER A 19 -13.60 4.50 -29.01
CA SER A 19 -13.87 3.88 -27.74
C SER A 19 -15.26 3.26 -27.83
N ASN A 20 -15.42 1.99 -27.57
CA ASN A 20 -16.68 1.21 -27.61
C ASN A 20 -17.80 1.73 -26.69
N GLY A 21 -17.93 3.03 -26.45
CA GLY A 21 -18.94 3.63 -25.59
C GLY A 21 -18.74 3.31 -24.09
N GLN A 22 -17.71 2.57 -23.73
CA GLN A 22 -17.41 2.22 -22.34
C GLN A 22 -16.75 3.40 -21.62
N PRO A 23 -17.16 3.71 -20.38
CA PRO A 23 -16.54 4.77 -19.59
C PRO A 23 -15.08 4.43 -19.26
N GLY A 24 -14.17 5.40 -19.45
CA GLY A 24 -12.77 5.28 -19.12
C GLY A 24 -12.52 5.43 -17.62
N VAL A 25 -11.65 4.61 -17.06
CA VAL A 25 -11.13 4.72 -15.68
C VAL A 25 -9.63 4.46 -15.69
N ALA A 26 -8.87 5.24 -14.94
CA ALA A 26 -7.44 5.00 -14.76
C ALA A 26 -7.16 4.31 -13.42
N LEU A 27 -6.31 3.26 -13.43
CA LEU A 27 -5.63 2.75 -12.25
C LEU A 27 -4.18 3.26 -12.25
N ILE A 28 -3.77 3.95 -11.18
CA ILE A 28 -2.43 4.54 -11.07
C ILE A 28 -1.79 4.01 -9.78
N THR A 29 -0.86 3.05 -9.92
CA THR A 29 -0.18 2.41 -8.79
C THR A 29 1.15 3.08 -8.45
N LYS A 30 1.75 2.75 -7.28
CA LYS A 30 3.05 3.30 -6.89
C LYS A 30 4.16 2.83 -7.82
N THR A 31 4.18 1.53 -8.16
CA THR A 31 5.14 0.89 -9.07
C THR A 31 4.49 -0.33 -9.74
N SER A 32 5.03 -0.76 -10.87
CA SER A 32 4.58 -1.96 -11.59
C SER A 32 5.32 -3.23 -11.18
N THR A 33 6.37 -3.14 -10.36
CA THR A 33 7.25 -4.27 -10.03
C THR A 33 6.94 -4.95 -8.69
N ASN A 34 6.27 -4.25 -7.77
CA ASN A 34 5.87 -4.82 -6.50
C ASN A 34 4.66 -5.77 -6.69
N PRO A 35 4.75 -7.05 -6.28
CA PRO A 35 3.67 -8.04 -6.42
C PRO A 35 2.34 -7.61 -5.80
N TYR A 36 2.35 -6.76 -4.77
CA TYR A 36 1.17 -6.17 -4.16
C TYR A 36 0.34 -5.37 -5.19
N PHE A 37 1.01 -4.48 -5.95
CA PHE A 37 0.33 -3.66 -6.96
C PHE A 37 -0.03 -4.46 -8.22
N VAL A 38 0.72 -5.51 -8.55
CA VAL A 38 0.33 -6.47 -9.60
C VAL A 38 -0.98 -7.17 -9.22
N THR A 39 -1.14 -7.58 -7.97
CA THR A 39 -2.39 -8.19 -7.46
C THR A 39 -3.54 -7.17 -7.48
N MET A 40 -3.27 -5.91 -7.12
CA MET A 40 -4.24 -4.82 -7.19
C MET A 40 -4.73 -4.59 -8.64
N GLN A 41 -3.79 -4.54 -9.60
CA GLN A 41 -4.11 -4.42 -11.02
C GLN A 41 -5.02 -5.56 -11.49
N ASN A 42 -4.69 -6.81 -11.17
CA ASN A 42 -5.51 -7.96 -11.52
C ASN A 42 -6.96 -7.84 -10.99
N GLY A 43 -7.14 -7.33 -9.77
CA GLY A 43 -8.46 -7.08 -9.19
C GLY A 43 -9.23 -6.00 -9.96
N ALA A 44 -8.57 -4.90 -10.31
CA ALA A 44 -9.17 -3.83 -11.10
C ALA A 44 -9.57 -4.30 -12.52
N GLU A 45 -8.70 -5.07 -13.19
CA GLU A 45 -8.97 -5.61 -14.53
C GLU A 45 -10.17 -6.56 -14.54
N GLN A 46 -10.29 -7.44 -13.54
CA GLN A 46 -11.42 -8.36 -13.40
C GLN A 46 -12.73 -7.60 -13.18
N ALA A 47 -12.74 -6.61 -12.28
CA ALA A 47 -13.91 -5.80 -12.00
C ALA A 47 -14.28 -4.91 -13.20
N ALA A 48 -13.31 -4.29 -13.86
CA ALA A 48 -13.53 -3.45 -15.04
C ALA A 48 -14.17 -4.25 -16.18
N LYS A 49 -13.70 -5.48 -16.44
CA LYS A 49 -14.30 -6.39 -17.41
C LYS A 49 -15.75 -6.73 -17.07
N LYS A 50 -16.03 -7.02 -15.79
CA LYS A 50 -17.39 -7.32 -15.29
C LYS A 50 -18.34 -6.13 -15.49
N ASP A 51 -17.87 -4.91 -15.24
CA ASP A 51 -18.68 -3.71 -15.20
C ASP A 51 -18.73 -2.94 -16.53
N GLY A 52 -18.02 -3.41 -17.56
CA GLY A 52 -17.96 -2.75 -18.86
C GLY A 52 -17.20 -1.42 -18.81
N ILE A 53 -16.12 -1.37 -18.02
CA ILE A 53 -15.22 -0.22 -17.86
C ILE A 53 -14.01 -0.38 -18.80
N ASN A 54 -13.63 0.69 -19.49
CA ASN A 54 -12.37 0.76 -20.21
C ASN A 54 -11.25 1.19 -19.25
N LEU A 55 -10.52 0.22 -18.69
CA LEU A 55 -9.46 0.46 -17.71
C LEU A 55 -8.12 0.78 -18.38
N THR A 56 -7.51 1.91 -18.02
CA THR A 56 -6.12 2.24 -18.37
C THR A 56 -5.25 2.08 -17.11
N VAL A 57 -4.11 1.40 -17.23
CA VAL A 57 -3.18 1.21 -16.10
C VAL A 57 -1.93 2.05 -16.31
N ALA A 58 -1.50 2.72 -15.26
CA ALA A 58 -0.24 3.47 -15.17
C ALA A 58 0.40 3.27 -13.81
N SER A 59 1.68 3.61 -13.66
CA SER A 59 2.39 3.54 -12.39
C SER A 59 3.51 4.57 -12.31
N GLY A 60 4.01 4.85 -11.11
CA GLY A 60 5.35 5.40 -10.91
C GLY A 60 6.41 4.44 -11.45
N LYS A 61 7.59 4.94 -11.77
CA LYS A 61 8.76 4.12 -12.17
C LYS A 61 9.30 3.33 -10.99
N THR A 62 9.29 3.96 -9.83
CA THR A 62 9.65 3.42 -8.53
C THR A 62 8.65 3.89 -7.48
N ASP A 63 8.66 3.27 -6.31
CA ASP A 63 7.95 3.82 -5.16
C ASP A 63 8.49 5.23 -4.85
N GLY A 64 7.62 6.19 -4.57
CA GLY A 64 7.97 7.60 -4.38
C GLY A 64 8.05 8.46 -5.65
N ASP A 65 7.87 7.91 -6.87
CA ASP A 65 7.84 8.69 -8.12
C ASP A 65 6.48 9.38 -8.32
N GLU A 66 6.34 10.55 -7.72
CA GLU A 66 5.15 11.39 -7.84
C GLU A 66 4.99 12.00 -9.25
N ALA A 67 6.09 12.31 -9.93
CA ALA A 67 6.07 12.98 -11.23
C ALA A 67 5.38 12.12 -12.30
N SER A 68 5.69 10.81 -12.34
CA SER A 68 5.02 9.89 -13.27
C SER A 68 3.54 9.73 -12.93
N GLN A 69 3.15 9.75 -11.65
CA GLN A 69 1.74 9.71 -11.25
C GLN A 69 0.99 10.99 -11.63
N ILE A 70 1.60 12.16 -11.47
CA ILE A 70 1.02 13.43 -11.93
C ILE A 70 0.73 13.39 -13.43
N THR A 71 1.70 12.93 -14.24
CA THR A 71 1.52 12.76 -15.69
C THR A 71 0.37 11.80 -15.99
N ALA A 72 0.26 10.69 -15.27
CA ALA A 72 -0.82 9.72 -15.44
C ALA A 72 -2.21 10.30 -15.12
N ILE A 73 -2.32 11.11 -14.07
CA ILE A 73 -3.54 11.83 -13.71
C ILE A 73 -3.93 12.83 -14.80
N GLU A 74 -2.97 13.61 -15.30
CA GLU A 74 -3.22 14.59 -16.39
C GLU A 74 -3.66 13.90 -17.69
N ASN A 75 -3.09 12.74 -18.01
CA ASN A 75 -3.50 11.92 -19.13
C ASN A 75 -4.94 11.38 -18.96
N ALA A 76 -5.35 10.97 -17.75
CA ALA A 76 -6.72 10.52 -17.47
C ALA A 76 -7.73 11.67 -17.68
N ILE A 77 -7.39 12.89 -17.22
CA ILE A 77 -8.21 14.10 -17.47
C ILE A 77 -8.32 14.36 -18.97
N ALA A 78 -7.21 14.31 -19.71
CA ALA A 78 -7.18 14.59 -21.14
C ALA A 78 -7.99 13.57 -21.97
N ARG A 79 -8.03 12.30 -21.54
CA ARG A 79 -8.88 11.26 -22.17
C ARG A 79 -10.37 11.44 -21.88
N GLY A 80 -10.74 12.23 -20.87
CA GLY A 80 -12.12 12.36 -20.41
C GLY A 80 -12.60 11.15 -19.60
N ASP A 81 -11.68 10.49 -18.89
CA ASP A 81 -12.01 9.39 -17.98
C ASP A 81 -13.05 9.83 -16.96
N LYS A 82 -13.83 8.89 -16.42
CA LYS A 82 -14.89 9.15 -15.44
C LYS A 82 -14.41 8.96 -14.02
N GLY A 83 -13.28 8.29 -13.82
CA GLY A 83 -12.71 8.09 -12.49
C GLY A 83 -11.25 7.71 -12.53
N ILE A 84 -10.63 7.85 -11.37
CA ILE A 84 -9.25 7.46 -11.09
C ILE A 84 -9.21 6.63 -9.82
N LEU A 85 -8.53 5.49 -9.88
CA LEU A 85 -8.06 4.73 -8.74
C LEU A 85 -6.56 5.02 -8.59
N ILE A 86 -6.11 5.50 -7.44
CA ILE A 86 -4.70 5.84 -7.23
C ILE A 86 -4.16 5.34 -5.90
N THR A 87 -2.94 4.78 -5.91
CA THR A 87 -2.12 4.58 -4.70
C THR A 87 -1.06 5.69 -4.64
N PRO A 88 -1.29 6.78 -3.87
CA PRO A 88 -0.41 7.95 -3.90
C PRO A 88 1.03 7.63 -3.49
N ASN A 89 2.01 8.14 -4.23
CA ASN A 89 3.44 8.06 -3.93
C ASN A 89 3.93 9.13 -2.93
N GLY A 90 3.05 10.06 -2.56
CA GLY A 90 3.33 11.12 -1.62
C GLY A 90 2.41 12.32 -1.80
N PRO A 91 2.59 13.38 -1.01
CA PRO A 91 1.70 14.56 -1.03
C PRO A 91 1.82 15.42 -2.29
N GLY A 92 2.90 15.27 -3.07
CA GLY A 92 3.09 16.04 -4.31
C GLY A 92 2.04 15.78 -5.38
N VAL A 93 1.34 14.63 -5.33
CA VAL A 93 0.24 14.32 -6.27
C VAL A 93 -1.07 15.03 -5.92
N ASN A 94 -1.22 15.60 -4.72
CA ASN A 94 -2.49 16.15 -4.23
C ASN A 94 -3.07 17.25 -5.14
N ALA A 95 -2.21 18.12 -5.68
CA ALA A 95 -2.66 19.17 -6.60
C ALA A 95 -3.21 18.61 -7.92
N ALA A 96 -2.60 17.56 -8.45
CA ALA A 96 -3.09 16.89 -9.66
C ALA A 96 -4.41 16.12 -9.40
N ILE A 97 -4.54 15.48 -8.24
CA ILE A 97 -5.79 14.85 -7.80
C ILE A 97 -6.92 15.91 -7.72
N LYS A 98 -6.63 17.06 -7.13
CA LYS A 98 -7.62 18.15 -7.09
C LYS A 98 -8.04 18.59 -8.50
N LYS A 99 -7.12 18.76 -9.45
CA LYS A 99 -7.45 19.05 -10.84
C LYS A 99 -8.37 18.00 -11.47
N ALA A 100 -8.12 16.71 -11.21
CA ALA A 100 -8.98 15.64 -11.72
C ALA A 100 -10.40 15.73 -11.16
N ARG A 101 -10.55 16.00 -9.85
CA ARG A 101 -11.87 16.19 -9.23
C ARG A 101 -12.58 17.44 -9.75
N ASP A 102 -11.86 18.55 -9.92
CA ASP A 102 -12.40 19.79 -10.49
C ASP A 102 -12.85 19.58 -11.95
N ALA A 103 -12.23 18.64 -12.68
CA ALA A 103 -12.64 18.23 -14.02
C ALA A 103 -13.82 17.23 -14.03
N GLY A 104 -14.34 16.85 -12.85
CA GLY A 104 -15.50 15.98 -12.69
C GLY A 104 -15.20 14.48 -12.63
N LEU A 105 -13.93 14.07 -12.50
CA LEU A 105 -13.56 12.68 -12.28
C LEU A 105 -13.84 12.29 -10.81
N TYR A 106 -14.38 11.08 -10.62
CA TYR A 106 -14.50 10.48 -9.28
C TYR A 106 -13.17 9.85 -8.88
N VAL A 107 -12.50 10.40 -7.86
CA VAL A 107 -11.13 9.97 -7.50
C VAL A 107 -11.14 9.20 -6.20
N ILE A 108 -10.67 7.95 -6.26
CA ILE A 108 -10.58 7.02 -5.15
C ILE A 108 -9.11 6.72 -4.87
N ALA A 109 -8.68 6.92 -3.62
CA ALA A 109 -7.39 6.40 -3.18
C ALA A 109 -7.52 4.92 -2.79
N LEU A 110 -6.51 4.13 -3.12
CA LEU A 110 -6.36 2.74 -2.70
C LEU A 110 -5.14 2.60 -1.81
N ASP A 111 -5.21 1.75 -0.78
CA ASP A 111 -4.11 1.42 0.13
C ASP A 111 -3.59 2.60 0.97
N THR A 112 -3.20 3.67 0.32
CA THR A 112 -2.54 4.84 0.93
C THR A 112 -3.50 6.02 0.96
N ALA A 113 -4.00 6.39 2.13
CA ALA A 113 -4.79 7.60 2.31
C ALA A 113 -3.91 8.85 2.12
N PRO A 114 -4.32 9.82 1.28
CA PRO A 114 -3.63 11.11 1.22
C PRO A 114 -3.84 11.93 2.50
N ASP A 115 -2.97 12.88 2.75
CA ASP A 115 -3.14 13.88 3.80
C ASP A 115 -3.24 15.28 3.15
N PRO A 116 -4.36 16.00 3.33
CA PRO A 116 -5.56 15.62 4.08
C PRO A 116 -6.41 14.55 3.37
N ALA A 117 -7.16 13.75 4.15
CA ALA A 117 -7.97 12.64 3.63
C ALA A 117 -9.03 13.06 2.59
N ASN A 118 -9.55 14.28 2.68
CA ASN A 118 -10.53 14.86 1.74
C ASN A 118 -9.93 15.28 0.37
N THR A 119 -8.65 15.03 0.15
CA THR A 119 -7.99 15.19 -1.16
C THR A 119 -8.67 14.35 -2.24
N VAL A 120 -9.15 13.16 -1.88
CA VAL A 120 -9.92 12.23 -2.73
C VAL A 120 -11.39 12.20 -2.31
N ASP A 121 -12.24 11.54 -3.12
CA ASP A 121 -13.66 11.37 -2.78
C ASP A 121 -13.86 10.30 -1.70
N ILE A 122 -13.06 9.22 -1.72
CA ILE A 122 -12.98 8.18 -0.69
C ILE A 122 -11.64 7.43 -0.80
N THR A 123 -11.23 6.79 0.29
CA THR A 123 -10.10 5.86 0.30
C THR A 123 -10.60 4.46 0.66
N PHE A 124 -10.16 3.43 -0.10
CA PHE A 124 -10.28 2.03 0.29
C PHE A 124 -8.91 1.53 0.74
N ALA A 125 -8.77 1.22 2.02
CA ALA A 125 -7.48 0.87 2.61
C ALA A 125 -7.64 -0.16 3.74
N THR A 126 -6.55 -0.79 4.11
CA THR A 126 -6.39 -1.50 5.38
C THR A 126 -6.23 -0.49 6.51
N ASN A 127 -6.69 -0.82 7.70
CA ASN A 127 -6.26 -0.11 8.90
C ASN A 127 -4.77 -0.40 9.16
N ASN A 128 -3.89 0.46 8.60
CA ASN A 128 -2.44 0.28 8.64
C ASN A 128 -1.87 0.35 10.07
N PHE A 129 -2.48 1.17 10.95
CA PHE A 129 -2.10 1.21 12.36
C PHE A 129 -2.39 -0.14 13.03
N ARG A 130 -3.58 -0.72 12.78
CA ARG A 130 -3.93 -2.05 13.28
C ARG A 130 -3.03 -3.14 12.69
N ALA A 131 -2.63 -3.01 11.41
CA ALA A 131 -1.69 -3.94 10.79
C ALA A 131 -0.34 -3.96 11.53
N GLY A 132 0.21 -2.79 11.83
CA GLY A 132 1.41 -2.65 12.67
C GLY A 132 1.20 -3.21 14.07
N GLU A 133 0.09 -2.85 14.71
CA GLU A 133 -0.22 -3.28 16.08
C GLU A 133 -0.25 -4.82 16.21
N LEU A 134 -0.83 -5.52 15.25
CA LEU A 134 -0.91 -6.98 15.26
C LEU A 134 0.47 -7.64 15.22
N ILE A 135 1.36 -7.20 14.33
CA ILE A 135 2.72 -7.75 14.26
C ILE A 135 3.56 -7.35 15.47
N GLY A 136 3.32 -6.17 16.06
CA GLY A 136 3.94 -5.73 17.31
C GLY A 136 3.52 -6.57 18.51
N GLN A 137 2.23 -6.84 18.68
CA GLN A 137 1.69 -7.72 19.71
C GLN A 137 2.27 -9.13 19.60
N TRP A 138 2.34 -9.67 18.38
CA TRP A 138 2.94 -10.97 18.13
C TRP A 138 4.44 -10.98 18.51
N ALA A 139 5.20 -9.99 18.06
CA ALA A 139 6.64 -9.88 18.33
C ALA A 139 6.94 -9.78 19.83
N ALA A 140 6.17 -8.97 20.57
CA ALA A 140 6.31 -8.85 22.01
C ALA A 140 6.11 -10.19 22.75
N LYS A 141 5.15 -11.00 22.32
CA LYS A 141 4.89 -12.34 22.88
C LYS A 141 5.97 -13.34 22.49
N MET A 142 6.39 -13.32 21.22
CA MET A 142 7.42 -14.20 20.69
C MET A 142 8.77 -14.02 21.38
N LEU A 143 9.13 -12.80 21.77
CA LEU A 143 10.35 -12.51 22.53
C LEU A 143 10.35 -13.11 23.94
N ALA A 144 9.18 -13.44 24.49
CA ALA A 144 9.03 -14.13 25.78
C ALA A 144 9.84 -13.50 26.94
N GLY A 145 9.87 -12.17 27.00
CA GLY A 145 10.56 -11.41 28.05
C GLY A 145 12.03 -11.11 27.81
N LYS A 146 12.61 -11.60 26.71
CA LYS A 146 14.00 -11.29 26.33
C LYS A 146 14.14 -9.81 25.92
N PRO A 147 15.32 -9.19 26.09
CA PRO A 147 15.56 -7.86 25.56
C PRO A 147 15.32 -7.80 24.06
N ALA A 148 14.60 -6.76 23.61
CA ALA A 148 14.36 -6.49 22.19
C ALA A 148 15.43 -5.53 21.67
N VAL A 149 16.23 -5.97 20.69
CA VAL A 149 17.21 -5.14 19.97
C VAL A 149 16.65 -4.96 18.58
N ILE A 150 16.06 -3.78 18.31
CA ILE A 150 15.12 -3.55 17.22
C ILE A 150 15.78 -2.77 16.09
N ALA A 151 15.60 -3.25 14.83
CA ALA A 151 15.79 -2.46 13.64
C ALA A 151 14.42 -2.10 13.04
N LEU A 152 14.20 -0.81 12.76
CA LEU A 152 13.05 -0.29 12.04
C LEU A 152 13.44 -0.02 10.59
N VAL A 153 12.82 -0.75 9.66
CA VAL A 153 13.05 -0.64 8.23
C VAL A 153 11.80 -0.08 7.58
N ASP A 154 11.75 1.25 7.51
CA ASP A 154 10.61 2.05 7.08
C ASP A 154 10.58 2.27 5.56
N LEU A 155 9.60 3.07 5.10
CA LEU A 155 9.45 3.38 3.69
C LEU A 155 10.38 4.52 3.26
N TYR A 156 10.26 5.69 3.92
CA TYR A 156 10.97 6.91 3.55
C TYR A 156 11.59 7.60 4.76
N SER A 157 12.62 8.45 4.48
CA SER A 157 13.19 9.39 5.45
C SER A 157 12.92 10.86 5.11
N ASP A 158 12.44 11.13 3.89
CA ASP A 158 12.27 12.47 3.31
C ASP A 158 10.80 12.85 3.06
N LYS A 159 9.87 11.93 3.33
CA LYS A 159 8.43 12.12 3.12
C LYS A 159 7.65 11.59 4.32
N VAL A 160 6.52 12.23 4.60
CA VAL A 160 5.52 11.74 5.55
C VAL A 160 4.36 11.15 4.74
N ILE A 161 4.09 9.87 4.93
CA ILE A 161 3.03 9.14 4.21
C ILE A 161 2.30 8.19 5.17
N SER A 162 0.98 8.13 5.04
CA SER A 162 0.12 7.49 6.04
C SER A 162 0.42 6.01 6.28
N VAL A 163 0.75 5.24 5.24
CA VAL A 163 1.09 3.81 5.40
C VAL A 163 2.37 3.62 6.19
N ASP A 164 3.33 4.53 6.06
CA ASP A 164 4.63 4.44 6.71
C ASP A 164 4.50 4.63 8.23
N TYR A 165 4.09 5.82 8.65
CA TYR A 165 3.97 6.10 10.08
C TYR A 165 2.92 5.22 10.79
N ASN A 166 1.79 4.91 10.13
CA ASN A 166 0.78 4.07 10.77
C ASN A 166 1.27 2.65 11.05
N ARG A 167 2.02 2.03 10.12
CA ARG A 167 2.55 0.68 10.33
C ARG A 167 3.64 0.67 11.39
N ASP A 168 4.59 1.61 11.35
CA ASP A 168 5.66 1.74 12.33
C ASP A 168 5.12 2.04 13.73
N GLN A 169 4.31 3.08 13.86
CA GLN A 169 3.73 3.49 15.15
C GLN A 169 2.79 2.42 15.72
N GLY A 170 2.04 1.75 14.83
CA GLY A 170 1.24 0.58 15.21
C GLY A 170 2.10 -0.55 15.76
N PHE A 171 3.23 -0.88 15.10
CA PHE A 171 4.17 -1.90 15.57
C PHE A 171 4.73 -1.55 16.95
N LEU A 172 5.19 -0.34 17.16
CA LEU A 172 5.72 0.12 18.46
C LEU A 172 4.64 0.06 19.54
N GLN A 173 3.43 0.56 19.28
CA GLN A 173 2.32 0.46 20.23
C GLN A 173 1.93 -1.00 20.53
N GLY A 174 1.90 -1.86 19.50
CA GLY A 174 1.62 -3.28 19.67
C GLY A 174 2.64 -3.99 20.55
N MET A 175 3.89 -3.57 20.49
CA MET A 175 4.93 -4.01 21.43
C MET A 175 4.75 -3.45 22.84
N GLY A 176 3.96 -2.39 23.04
CA GLY A 176 3.84 -1.66 24.30
C GLY A 176 4.94 -0.62 24.51
N ILE A 177 5.54 -0.13 23.42
CA ILE A 177 6.48 0.99 23.37
C ILE A 177 5.69 2.29 23.29
N ALA A 178 6.03 3.28 24.11
CA ALA A 178 5.36 4.57 24.11
C ALA A 178 5.70 5.36 22.83
N LEU A 179 4.67 5.93 22.22
CA LEU A 179 4.79 6.81 21.06
C LEU A 179 4.94 8.26 21.51
N ASN A 180 5.66 9.08 20.73
CA ASN A 180 5.67 10.54 20.89
C ASN A 180 4.68 11.18 19.92
N ASP A 181 5.04 11.37 18.66
CA ASP A 181 4.14 11.85 17.62
C ASP A 181 3.65 10.65 16.78
N PRO A 182 2.36 10.29 16.82
CA PRO A 182 1.84 9.12 16.10
C PRO A 182 1.87 9.26 14.56
N LYS A 183 2.32 10.40 14.03
CA LYS A 183 2.52 10.62 12.59
C LYS A 183 3.99 10.77 12.21
N LYS A 184 4.91 10.40 13.10
CA LYS A 184 6.33 10.60 12.86
C LYS A 184 7.14 9.38 13.29
N ASN A 185 7.85 8.77 12.34
CA ASN A 185 8.76 7.67 12.62
C ASN A 185 10.07 8.18 13.23
N GLY A 186 10.66 7.41 14.12
CA GLY A 186 12.01 7.60 14.65
C GLY A 186 12.16 8.74 15.66
N ASP A 187 11.09 9.17 16.32
CA ASP A 187 11.14 10.15 17.40
C ASP A 187 10.94 9.53 18.80
N GLU A 188 10.79 8.21 18.86
CA GLU A 188 10.65 7.46 20.09
C GLU A 188 11.96 7.43 20.90
N ALA A 189 11.83 7.19 22.21
CA ALA A 189 13.00 6.97 23.04
C ALA A 189 13.83 5.78 22.51
N PRO A 190 15.15 5.92 22.30
CA PRO A 190 15.97 4.85 21.75
C PRO A 190 16.09 3.62 22.65
N THR A 191 15.76 3.75 23.93
CA THR A 191 15.75 2.66 24.91
C THR A 191 14.61 2.83 25.89
N GLY A 192 14.10 1.72 26.42
CA GLY A 192 13.03 1.75 27.41
C GLY A 192 12.49 0.35 27.70
N ARG A 193 11.19 0.28 27.98
CA ARG A 193 10.48 -0.97 28.24
C ARG A 193 9.39 -1.19 27.21
N TYR A 194 9.34 -2.39 26.66
CA TYR A 194 8.18 -2.93 25.97
C TYR A 194 7.35 -3.82 26.93
N SER A 195 6.22 -4.32 26.51
CA SER A 195 5.31 -5.12 27.36
C SER A 195 5.94 -6.40 27.95
N GLY A 196 7.00 -6.92 27.33
CA GLY A 196 7.71 -8.13 27.79
C GLY A 196 9.05 -7.89 28.49
N GLY A 197 9.70 -6.73 28.31
CA GLY A 197 11.06 -6.51 28.84
C GLY A 197 11.65 -5.16 28.48
N GLN A 198 12.97 -5.13 28.34
CA GLN A 198 13.71 -3.94 27.89
C GLN A 198 13.80 -3.91 26.37
N TYR A 199 13.85 -2.71 25.76
CA TYR A 199 14.13 -2.56 24.35
C TYR A 199 15.26 -1.56 24.07
N THR A 200 15.88 -1.73 22.91
CA THR A 200 16.79 -0.77 22.28
C THR A 200 16.42 -0.68 20.79
N ILE A 201 16.06 0.50 20.31
CA ILE A 201 15.93 0.79 18.87
C ILE A 201 17.32 1.17 18.35
N VAL A 202 17.89 0.33 17.49
CA VAL A 202 19.25 0.49 16.96
C VAL A 202 19.26 1.50 15.80
N CYS A 203 18.23 1.46 15.00
CA CYS A 203 18.15 2.22 13.76
C CYS A 203 16.71 2.37 13.31
N ASN A 204 16.49 3.45 12.56
CA ASN A 204 15.36 3.68 11.71
C ASN A 204 15.93 4.01 10.32
N GLN A 205 15.67 3.18 9.32
CA GLN A 205 16.27 3.28 7.99
C GLN A 205 15.23 3.13 6.88
N PRO A 206 15.27 3.99 5.82
CA PRO A 206 14.35 3.90 4.71
C PRO A 206 14.73 2.75 3.77
N SER A 207 13.71 2.02 3.28
CA SER A 207 13.88 0.94 2.29
C SER A 207 13.30 1.27 0.91
N GLN A 208 12.53 2.35 0.80
CA GLN A 208 11.75 2.66 -0.39
C GLN A 208 10.79 1.51 -0.80
N GLY A 209 10.42 0.66 0.16
CA GLY A 209 9.52 -0.48 -0.06
C GLY A 209 10.09 -1.56 -1.01
N ALA A 210 11.39 -1.57 -1.25
CA ALA A 210 12.08 -2.42 -2.23
C ALA A 210 13.07 -3.38 -1.55
N GLU A 211 13.38 -4.50 -2.23
CA GLU A 211 14.31 -5.51 -1.71
C GLU A 211 15.73 -4.94 -1.54
N ASP A 212 16.26 -4.25 -2.54
CA ASP A 212 17.60 -3.64 -2.45
C ASP A 212 17.69 -2.58 -1.35
N GLY A 213 16.62 -1.78 -1.20
CA GLY A 213 16.51 -0.80 -0.11
C GLY A 213 16.46 -1.46 1.26
N GLY A 214 15.67 -2.51 1.42
CA GLY A 214 15.59 -3.30 2.65
C GLY A 214 16.92 -3.95 3.02
N ARG A 215 17.67 -4.44 2.03
CA ARG A 215 19.02 -4.96 2.22
C ARG A 215 19.97 -3.88 2.72
N THR A 216 20.04 -2.75 2.04
CA THR A 216 20.91 -1.62 2.42
C THR A 216 20.55 -1.10 3.81
N ALA A 217 19.26 -0.93 4.12
CA ALA A 217 18.78 -0.52 5.42
C ALA A 217 19.26 -1.46 6.52
N MET A 218 19.13 -2.77 6.32
CA MET A 218 19.54 -3.77 7.31
C MET A 218 21.08 -3.84 7.46
N GLU A 219 21.85 -3.74 6.38
CA GLU A 219 23.31 -3.65 6.42
C GLU A 219 23.76 -2.44 7.27
N ASN A 220 23.13 -1.28 7.08
CA ASN A 220 23.37 -0.08 7.89
C ASN A 220 23.03 -0.29 9.38
N CYS A 221 21.94 -0.99 9.67
CA CYS A 221 21.55 -1.29 11.04
C CYS A 221 22.52 -2.27 11.71
N LEU A 222 22.93 -3.32 11.03
CA LEU A 222 23.92 -4.31 11.53
C LEU A 222 25.29 -3.68 11.77
N SER A 223 25.68 -2.66 11.00
CA SER A 223 26.93 -1.93 11.24
C SER A 223 26.92 -1.14 12.55
N LYS A 224 25.76 -0.72 13.03
CA LYS A 224 25.58 -0.02 14.31
C LYS A 224 25.52 -0.99 15.48
N ASN A 225 24.82 -2.10 15.33
CA ASN A 225 24.72 -3.14 16.33
C ASN A 225 24.49 -4.51 15.66
N PRO A 226 25.43 -5.45 15.73
CA PRO A 226 25.31 -6.77 15.13
C PRO A 226 24.39 -7.73 15.93
N ASP A 227 23.89 -7.32 17.10
CA ASP A 227 23.08 -8.17 17.98
C ASP A 227 21.57 -7.89 17.87
N ILE A 228 21.14 -7.28 16.75
CA ILE A 228 19.73 -7.10 16.42
C ILE A 228 19.04 -8.47 16.42
N ASN A 229 17.92 -8.58 17.14
CA ASN A 229 17.13 -9.81 17.24
C ASN A 229 15.67 -9.67 16.78
N LEU A 230 15.23 -8.44 16.50
CA LEU A 230 13.91 -8.14 15.96
C LEU A 230 14.01 -7.07 14.87
N VAL A 231 13.40 -7.35 13.72
CA VAL A 231 13.36 -6.44 12.57
C VAL A 231 11.91 -6.18 12.20
N TYR A 232 11.49 -4.93 12.27
CA TYR A 232 10.28 -4.47 11.62
C TYR A 232 10.60 -4.07 10.20
N THR A 233 9.76 -4.46 9.24
CA THR A 233 9.84 -4.00 7.85
C THR A 233 8.49 -3.51 7.36
N ILE A 234 8.53 -2.41 6.62
CA ILE A 234 7.32 -1.74 6.09
C ILE A 234 6.50 -2.67 5.19
N ASN A 235 7.15 -3.56 4.46
CA ASN A 235 6.53 -4.51 3.53
C ASN A 235 7.42 -5.74 3.28
N GLU A 236 6.91 -6.70 2.55
CA GLU A 236 7.58 -7.98 2.27
C GLU A 236 8.79 -7.89 1.33
N PRO A 237 8.83 -7.02 0.30
CA PRO A 237 10.08 -6.81 -0.46
C PRO A 237 11.22 -6.32 0.45
N ALA A 238 10.97 -5.36 1.34
CA ALA A 238 11.96 -4.91 2.31
C ALA A 238 12.38 -6.04 3.28
N ALA A 239 11.45 -6.91 3.69
CA ALA A 239 11.75 -8.08 4.52
C ALA A 239 12.66 -9.09 3.83
N SER A 240 12.45 -9.33 2.52
CA SER A 240 13.33 -10.17 1.71
C SER A 240 14.76 -9.62 1.69
N GLY A 241 14.91 -8.32 1.47
CA GLY A 241 16.20 -7.63 1.50
C GLY A 241 16.87 -7.71 2.86
N ALA A 242 16.14 -7.41 3.93
CA ALA A 242 16.65 -7.52 5.30
C ALA A 242 17.13 -8.94 5.65
N SER A 243 16.38 -9.97 5.22
CA SER A 243 16.77 -11.36 5.39
C SER A 243 18.07 -11.68 4.64
N ASN A 244 18.24 -11.16 3.43
CA ASN A 244 19.46 -11.35 2.65
C ASN A 244 20.69 -10.71 3.33
N ALA A 245 20.54 -9.52 3.92
CA ALA A 245 21.60 -8.86 4.69
C ALA A 245 21.97 -9.66 5.95
N LEU A 246 20.98 -10.13 6.72
CA LEU A 246 21.21 -10.98 7.88
C LEU A 246 21.98 -12.25 7.54
N LYS A 247 21.55 -12.96 6.48
CA LYS A 247 22.24 -14.18 6.00
C LYS A 247 23.67 -13.89 5.58
N ALA A 248 23.92 -12.82 4.84
CA ALA A 248 25.25 -12.42 4.41
C ALA A 248 26.19 -12.11 5.59
N ALA A 249 25.64 -11.54 6.67
CA ALA A 249 26.36 -11.25 7.91
C ALA A 249 26.48 -12.47 8.86
N GLY A 250 25.90 -13.63 8.53
CA GLY A 250 25.84 -14.80 9.42
C GLY A 250 25.03 -14.56 10.69
N LYS A 251 24.06 -13.65 10.64
CA LYS A 251 23.21 -13.25 11.76
C LYS A 251 21.78 -13.80 11.60
N GLN A 252 21.05 -13.86 12.70
CA GLN A 252 19.65 -14.28 12.75
C GLN A 252 18.87 -13.27 13.58
N ALA A 253 17.71 -12.87 13.06
CA ALA A 253 16.74 -12.06 13.77
C ALA A 253 15.33 -12.48 13.34
N THR A 254 14.36 -12.26 14.21
CA THR A 254 12.95 -12.39 13.83
C THR A 254 12.54 -11.19 12.98
N ILE A 255 11.98 -11.44 11.81
CA ILE A 255 11.44 -10.38 10.94
C ILE A 255 9.92 -10.40 11.04
N VAL A 256 9.31 -9.23 11.21
CA VAL A 256 7.87 -9.01 11.07
C VAL A 256 7.60 -8.00 9.96
N SER A 257 6.49 -8.16 9.26
CA SER A 257 6.20 -7.38 8.05
C SER A 257 4.71 -7.14 7.85
N VAL A 258 4.40 -6.41 6.78
CA VAL A 258 3.03 -6.17 6.30
C VAL A 258 2.97 -6.50 4.81
N ASP A 259 1.83 -6.73 4.28
CA ASP A 259 1.25 -6.97 2.97
C ASP A 259 0.52 -8.32 2.91
N GLY A 260 1.12 -9.41 3.35
CA GLY A 260 0.51 -10.75 3.32
C GLY A 260 0.23 -11.23 1.90
N GLY A 261 1.12 -10.91 0.96
CA GLY A 261 0.99 -11.28 -0.45
C GLY A 261 1.08 -12.80 -0.67
N CYS A 262 0.42 -13.30 -1.73
CA CYS A 262 0.50 -14.71 -2.08
C CYS A 262 1.94 -15.16 -2.39
N ASP A 263 2.68 -14.31 -3.06
CA ASP A 263 4.08 -14.48 -3.41
C ASP A 263 4.77 -13.10 -3.35
N PRO A 264 5.87 -12.89 -2.62
CA PRO A 264 6.57 -13.91 -1.83
C PRO A 264 6.00 -14.14 -0.41
N GLY A 265 5.13 -13.27 0.12
CA GLY A 265 4.76 -13.16 1.52
C GLY A 265 4.42 -14.47 2.21
N MET A 266 3.43 -15.20 1.70
CA MET A 266 3.05 -16.48 2.33
C MET A 266 4.18 -17.52 2.31
N LYS A 267 5.01 -17.54 1.26
CA LYS A 267 6.19 -18.41 1.21
C LYS A 267 7.25 -18.03 2.23
N LEU A 268 7.44 -16.72 2.48
CA LEU A 268 8.39 -16.22 3.49
C LEU A 268 7.94 -16.59 4.91
N VAL A 269 6.64 -16.57 5.19
CA VAL A 269 6.09 -17.06 6.47
C VAL A 269 6.27 -18.57 6.60
N GLN A 270 5.88 -19.35 5.58
CA GLN A 270 6.00 -20.82 5.57
C GLN A 270 7.46 -21.29 5.73
N SER A 271 8.41 -20.55 5.17
CA SER A 271 9.85 -20.85 5.31
C SER A 271 10.48 -20.34 6.59
N GLY A 272 9.73 -19.60 7.43
CA GLY A 272 10.22 -19.00 8.67
C GLY A 272 11.15 -17.79 8.48
N VAL A 273 11.25 -17.26 7.26
CA VAL A 273 12.00 -16.00 6.97
C VAL A 273 11.30 -14.82 7.62
N ILE A 274 9.98 -14.75 7.52
CA ILE A 274 9.11 -13.83 8.25
C ILE A 274 8.40 -14.62 9.35
N GLY A 275 8.48 -14.16 10.60
CA GLY A 275 7.79 -14.77 11.73
C GLY A 275 6.28 -14.50 11.70
N ALA A 276 5.90 -13.28 11.36
CA ALA A 276 4.51 -12.86 11.18
C ALA A 276 4.40 -11.71 10.17
N THR A 277 3.30 -11.68 9.40
CA THR A 277 2.95 -10.58 8.52
C THR A 277 1.47 -10.21 8.67
N SER A 278 1.14 -8.93 8.58
CA SER A 278 -0.24 -8.46 8.51
C SER A 278 -0.72 -8.46 7.07
N GLN A 279 -1.69 -9.34 6.76
CA GLN A 279 -2.23 -9.52 5.42
C GLN A 279 -3.25 -8.45 5.08
N GLN A 280 -3.03 -7.81 3.94
CA GLN A 280 -3.92 -6.86 3.28
C GLN A 280 -4.59 -7.51 2.04
N TYR A 281 -5.59 -6.82 1.46
CA TYR A 281 -6.40 -7.36 0.37
C TYR A 281 -6.43 -6.44 -0.86
N PRO A 282 -5.29 -6.29 -1.60
CA PRO A 282 -5.18 -5.37 -2.73
C PRO A 282 -6.16 -5.69 -3.87
N LEU A 283 -6.41 -6.97 -4.14
CA LEU A 283 -7.41 -7.41 -5.11
C LEU A 283 -8.81 -6.88 -4.76
N LYS A 284 -9.22 -7.05 -3.49
CA LYS A 284 -10.50 -6.55 -2.97
C LYS A 284 -10.58 -5.03 -3.02
N MET A 285 -9.51 -4.32 -2.62
CA MET A 285 -9.46 -2.85 -2.67
C MET A 285 -9.73 -2.33 -4.08
N ALA A 286 -9.05 -2.91 -5.06
CA ALA A 286 -9.19 -2.48 -6.46
C ALA A 286 -10.56 -2.85 -7.05
N SER A 287 -11.07 -4.06 -6.78
CA SER A 287 -12.41 -4.45 -7.21
C SER A 287 -13.48 -3.52 -6.65
N LEU A 288 -13.44 -3.25 -5.34
CA LEU A 288 -14.38 -2.30 -4.70
C LEU A 288 -14.25 -0.89 -5.29
N GLY A 289 -13.03 -0.46 -5.62
CA GLY A 289 -12.79 0.84 -6.23
C GLY A 289 -13.44 0.95 -7.63
N VAL A 290 -13.28 -0.07 -8.47
CA VAL A 290 -13.92 -0.11 -9.80
C VAL A 290 -15.44 -0.17 -9.67
N ASP A 291 -15.97 -1.06 -8.82
CA ASP A 291 -17.42 -1.18 -8.56
C ASP A 291 -17.98 0.18 -8.08
N ALA A 292 -17.28 0.90 -7.18
CA ALA A 292 -17.68 2.21 -6.68
C ALA A 292 -17.73 3.28 -7.77
N ILE A 293 -16.73 3.33 -8.67
CA ILE A 293 -16.75 4.25 -9.82
C ILE A 293 -17.89 3.88 -10.77
N SER A 294 -18.09 2.59 -11.02
CA SER A 294 -19.19 2.09 -11.87
C SER A 294 -20.56 2.51 -11.32
N GLU A 295 -20.79 2.38 -10.04
CA GLU A 295 -22.03 2.82 -9.38
C GLU A 295 -22.21 4.35 -9.45
N TYR A 296 -21.13 5.09 -9.22
CA TYR A 296 -21.16 6.56 -9.33
C TYR A 296 -21.52 7.01 -10.75
N ILE A 297 -20.96 6.38 -11.77
CA ILE A 297 -21.28 6.68 -13.20
C ILE A 297 -22.76 6.37 -13.50
N LYS A 298 -23.29 5.25 -13.00
CA LYS A 298 -24.65 4.79 -13.31
C LYS A 298 -25.74 5.61 -12.62
N ASN A 299 -25.53 6.02 -11.38
CA ASN A 299 -26.60 6.58 -10.54
C ASN A 299 -26.15 7.68 -9.55
N GLY A 300 -24.87 8.10 -9.58
CA GLY A 300 -24.34 9.12 -8.66
C GLY A 300 -24.12 8.63 -7.23
N THR A 301 -24.22 7.33 -6.95
CA THR A 301 -24.01 6.78 -5.61
C THR A 301 -22.55 6.92 -5.18
N LYS A 302 -22.33 7.47 -4.00
CA LYS A 302 -20.99 7.53 -3.35
C LYS A 302 -20.93 6.52 -2.21
N HIS A 303 -19.82 5.79 -2.15
CA HIS A 303 -19.57 4.88 -1.03
C HIS A 303 -19.39 5.64 0.28
N ALA A 304 -19.82 5.02 1.38
CA ALA A 304 -19.61 5.54 2.73
C ALA A 304 -18.29 5.00 3.31
N VAL A 305 -17.63 5.80 4.14
CA VAL A 305 -16.51 5.39 4.96
C VAL A 305 -16.96 4.41 6.07
N THR A 306 -16.03 3.64 6.60
CA THR A 306 -16.30 2.80 7.78
C THR A 306 -16.62 3.69 9.00
N PRO A 307 -17.66 3.41 9.78
CA PRO A 307 -18.02 4.22 10.95
C PRO A 307 -16.82 4.42 11.89
N GLY A 308 -16.54 5.69 12.20
CA GLY A 308 -15.40 6.08 13.05
C GLY A 308 -14.07 6.25 12.34
N LEU A 309 -14.02 6.02 11.01
CA LEU A 309 -12.84 6.22 10.17
C LEU A 309 -13.13 7.26 9.08
N ASP A 310 -12.09 7.81 8.48
CA ASP A 310 -12.14 8.70 7.31
C ASP A 310 -11.89 7.97 5.98
N TYR A 311 -11.89 6.62 6.01
CA TYR A 311 -11.74 5.72 4.88
C TYR A 311 -12.63 4.47 5.03
N PHE A 312 -12.74 3.68 3.97
CA PHE A 312 -13.37 2.37 4.00
C PHE A 312 -12.31 1.31 4.34
N ASP A 313 -12.48 0.64 5.51
CA ASP A 313 -11.56 -0.42 5.94
C ASP A 313 -11.84 -1.74 5.20
N THR A 314 -10.86 -2.22 4.48
CA THR A 314 -10.93 -3.48 3.75
C THR A 314 -10.59 -4.70 4.60
N GLY A 315 -10.17 -4.47 5.84
CA GLY A 315 -9.81 -5.49 6.81
C GLY A 315 -8.31 -5.83 6.82
N VAL A 316 -7.90 -6.55 7.87
CA VAL A 316 -6.53 -7.04 8.08
C VAL A 316 -6.56 -8.33 8.91
N ASN A 317 -5.71 -9.29 8.58
CA ASN A 317 -5.44 -10.46 9.40
C ASN A 317 -3.94 -10.61 9.68
N LEU A 318 -3.60 -10.99 10.90
CA LEU A 318 -2.25 -11.45 11.22
C LEU A 318 -2.06 -12.86 10.67
N VAL A 319 -1.00 -13.09 9.91
CA VAL A 319 -0.63 -14.38 9.36
C VAL A 319 0.68 -14.86 9.98
N THR A 320 0.67 -16.03 10.57
CA THR A 320 1.85 -16.66 11.16
C THR A 320 1.62 -18.17 11.31
N ASP A 321 2.68 -18.96 11.10
CA ASP A 321 2.68 -20.39 11.45
C ASP A 321 3.21 -20.63 12.88
N GLN A 322 3.45 -19.57 13.66
CA GLN A 322 3.89 -19.58 15.07
C GLN A 322 2.91 -18.77 15.94
N PRO A 323 1.65 -19.22 16.12
CA PRO A 323 0.63 -18.46 16.84
C PRO A 323 1.04 -18.15 18.29
N GLN A 324 0.70 -16.96 18.76
CA GLN A 324 0.97 -16.50 20.13
C GLN A 324 -0.33 -16.40 20.92
N ALA A 325 -0.33 -16.84 22.15
CA ALA A 325 -1.51 -16.80 23.03
C ALA A 325 -2.05 -15.36 23.19
N GLY A 326 -3.33 -15.17 22.93
CA GLY A 326 -4.01 -13.88 23.03
C GLY A 326 -3.78 -12.94 21.83
N VAL A 327 -3.11 -13.39 20.78
CA VAL A 327 -2.96 -12.64 19.51
C VAL A 327 -3.67 -13.42 18.40
N PRO A 328 -4.87 -12.98 17.98
CA PRO A 328 -5.61 -13.65 16.91
C PRO A 328 -4.79 -13.67 15.61
N SER A 329 -4.70 -14.84 14.99
CA SER A 329 -3.95 -15.03 13.75
C SER A 329 -4.52 -16.19 12.94
N ILE A 330 -4.20 -16.19 11.65
CA ILE A 330 -4.46 -17.30 10.72
C ILE A 330 -3.11 -17.89 10.27
N THR A 331 -3.13 -19.11 9.76
CA THR A 331 -1.95 -19.76 9.19
C THR A 331 -1.59 -19.20 7.82
N ALA A 332 -0.35 -19.38 7.36
CA ALA A 332 0.04 -19.01 6.00
C ALA A 332 -0.76 -19.78 4.94
N ALA A 333 -1.18 -21.00 5.22
CA ALA A 333 -2.04 -21.78 4.33
C ALA A 333 -3.44 -21.18 4.16
N GLU A 334 -4.01 -20.62 5.22
CA GLU A 334 -5.27 -19.87 5.19
C GLU A 334 -5.10 -18.52 4.49
N GLY A 335 -4.02 -17.80 4.82
CA GLY A 335 -3.67 -16.53 4.16
C GLY A 335 -3.51 -16.70 2.64
N LEU A 336 -2.92 -17.81 2.18
CA LEU A 336 -2.76 -18.13 0.76
C LEU A 336 -4.10 -18.30 0.02
N LYS A 337 -5.14 -18.80 0.70
CA LYS A 337 -6.50 -18.86 0.11
C LYS A 337 -7.09 -17.45 -0.04
N GLN A 338 -6.91 -16.61 0.97
CA GLN A 338 -7.49 -15.26 0.98
C GLN A 338 -6.82 -14.32 -0.03
N CYS A 339 -5.50 -14.33 -0.16
CA CYS A 339 -4.79 -13.43 -1.08
C CYS A 339 -5.07 -13.74 -2.56
N ARG A 340 -5.55 -14.94 -2.90
CA ARG A 340 -5.97 -15.32 -4.25
C ARG A 340 -7.40 -14.88 -4.60
N GLY A 341 -8.05 -14.13 -3.71
CA GLY A 341 -9.48 -13.79 -3.88
C GLY A 341 -10.40 -14.97 -3.61
N GLY A 342 -9.98 -15.86 -2.70
CA GLY A 342 -10.75 -17.03 -2.32
C GLY A 342 -12.15 -16.64 -1.89
N GLN A 343 -13.15 -17.13 -2.62
CA GLN A 343 -14.52 -17.14 -2.15
C GLN A 343 -14.55 -18.04 -0.90
N SER A 344 -14.86 -17.43 0.23
CA SER A 344 -15.22 -18.15 1.45
C SER A 344 -16.51 -18.89 1.27
#